data_908b52acf7cf19e7194d88bbf37aa8ca
#
_entry.id   908b52acf7cf19e7194d88bbf37aa8ca
#
_cell.length_a   1.000
_cell.length_b   1.000
_cell.length_c   1.000
_cell.angle_alpha   90.00
_cell.angle_beta   90.00
_cell.angle_gamma   90.00
#
_symmetry.space_group_name_H-M   'P 1'
#
loop_
_entity.id
_entity.type
_entity.pdbx_description
1 polymer ?
#
loop_
_entity_poly.entity_id
_entity_poly.type
_entity_poly.pdbx_seq_one_letter_code
_entity_poly.pdbx_strand_id
1 'polypeptide(L)'
;KAVLKDIDTYITGINAYLAANSPATAPWTRNDVYAVNALKDQFLGEGGGDEARRSQFLGGLIKRLGAKRGWKVFNDLRQHATKGSPKSVDGNFPYEPIPTKNRTGGVVLDPGSYTATPADQPVPVSAEASMNVPERQQASNTLMITKKASATGKPLMVGGPQIGYNYPGLTLEIDMDAPGLVWRGATSAPFPGYLLIGRGQDFATTLTSASGDVIDQFAETLCGGSNVKYLYKGECRDMGTFNAGTLNGDPVVFKTTVHGPVVGYATVKGKKIALSSKRSSYGKDVVDLLFNRRLSNGSVKGPNSFFEAASKTPQTFNSFYIDHKNVAVYTSGKLPMRDPRVDPSLPTKGTGQYEWKGFLSKKGHPQGVNPSSGRMVNWNNSTAHKFGSADDQWGRAGSVARVDLLNKMLDKNKRNGKYTMAAVTSAMNAGATQDVRAIVTVPLLRKLLHGSKPPTPVAGKMLRQMADWNEAGGNRLDLDGDGLIDAPGAASMDKAWLGVHTDGQPEVDGIGDAMMRPVIGDQLDELNSLFSRWEAPPQGQYAGWYQYFERDIKGLLNKKQP
;
A
#
# COMPACT_ATOMS: atom_id res chain seq x y z
N LYS A 1 -22.03 21.20 2.04
CA LYS A 1 -22.45 22.23 3.02
C LYS A 1 -22.45 21.68 4.45
N ALA A 2 -23.10 20.52 4.74
CA ALA A 2 -23.17 19.97 6.11
C ALA A 2 -21.78 19.68 6.71
N VAL A 3 -20.91 18.96 5.99
CA VAL A 3 -19.52 18.69 6.44
C VAL A 3 -18.76 19.99 6.74
N LEU A 4 -18.90 21.03 5.89
CA LEU A 4 -18.22 22.31 6.15
C LEU A 4 -18.72 22.98 7.43
N LYS A 5 -20.03 22.89 7.73
CA LYS A 5 -20.58 23.39 9.00
C LYS A 5 -20.03 22.60 10.18
N ASP A 6 -19.93 21.28 10.05
CA ASP A 6 -19.40 20.43 11.10
C ASP A 6 -17.91 20.72 11.35
N ILE A 7 -17.13 20.99 10.28
CA ILE A 7 -15.74 21.46 10.37
C ILE A 7 -15.65 22.80 11.11
N ASP A 8 -16.49 23.78 10.78
CA ASP A 8 -16.50 25.09 11.45
C ASP A 8 -16.78 24.95 12.95
N THR A 9 -17.73 24.08 13.31
CA THR A 9 -18.06 23.81 14.72
C THR A 9 -16.87 23.13 15.43
N TYR A 10 -16.20 22.18 14.77
CA TYR A 10 -15.02 21.51 15.31
C TYR A 10 -13.85 22.49 15.54
N ILE A 11 -13.59 23.38 14.57
CA ILE A 11 -12.58 24.44 14.69
C ILE A 11 -12.90 25.39 15.86
N THR A 12 -14.18 25.74 16.05
CA THR A 12 -14.60 26.56 17.20
C THR A 12 -14.20 25.91 18.53
N GLY A 13 -14.38 24.59 18.66
CA GLY A 13 -13.97 23.86 19.86
C GLY A 13 -12.45 23.84 20.05
N ILE A 14 -11.69 23.59 18.97
CA ILE A 14 -10.23 23.63 19.01
C ILE A 14 -9.74 25.02 19.45
N ASN A 15 -10.27 26.08 18.87
CA ASN A 15 -9.82 27.44 19.16
C ASN A 15 -10.20 27.89 20.58
N ALA A 16 -11.33 27.42 21.10
CA ALA A 16 -11.68 27.66 22.51
C ALA A 16 -10.67 26.98 23.45
N TYR A 17 -10.25 25.75 23.15
CA TYR A 17 -9.23 25.06 23.93
C TYR A 17 -7.86 25.78 23.83
N LEU A 18 -7.43 26.16 22.62
CA LEU A 18 -6.18 26.87 22.41
C LEU A 18 -6.12 28.19 23.15
N ALA A 19 -7.20 28.97 23.10
CA ALA A 19 -7.31 30.25 23.84
C ALA A 19 -7.13 30.08 25.36
N ALA A 20 -7.64 28.96 25.91
CA ALA A 20 -7.55 28.68 27.34
C ALA A 20 -6.21 28.07 27.77
N ASN A 21 -5.57 27.24 26.91
CA ASN A 21 -4.43 26.39 27.30
C ASN A 21 -3.13 26.70 26.56
N SER A 22 -3.21 27.37 25.43
CA SER A 22 -2.05 27.66 24.57
C SER A 22 -2.25 28.96 23.77
N PRO A 23 -2.44 30.12 24.46
CA PRO A 23 -2.86 31.35 23.82
C PRO A 23 -1.85 31.92 22.81
N ALA A 24 -0.60 31.46 22.84
CA ALA A 24 0.41 31.83 21.85
C ALA A 24 0.28 31.05 20.52
N THR A 25 -0.52 29.98 20.49
CA THR A 25 -0.76 29.20 19.28
C THR A 25 -1.78 29.89 18.39
N ALA A 26 -1.47 30.03 17.10
CA ALA A 26 -2.39 30.63 16.15
C ALA A 26 -3.72 29.84 16.08
N PRO A 27 -4.85 30.51 15.97
CA PRO A 27 -6.15 29.85 15.83
C PRO A 27 -6.20 29.00 14.55
N TRP A 28 -6.81 27.83 14.66
CA TRP A 28 -7.08 26.98 13.52
C TRP A 28 -8.12 27.57 12.57
N THR A 29 -7.93 27.29 11.31
CA THR A 29 -8.82 27.61 10.19
C THR A 29 -9.26 26.34 9.45
N ARG A 30 -10.13 26.46 8.47
CA ARG A 30 -10.45 25.32 7.58
C ARG A 30 -9.23 24.79 6.86
N ASN A 31 -8.25 25.66 6.54
CA ASN A 31 -7.05 25.24 5.81
C ASN A 31 -6.21 24.25 6.64
N ASP A 32 -6.18 24.40 7.95
CA ASP A 32 -5.46 23.48 8.83
C ASP A 32 -6.12 22.08 8.80
N VAL A 33 -7.46 22.05 8.86
CA VAL A 33 -8.22 20.80 8.70
C VAL A 33 -7.95 20.16 7.33
N TYR A 34 -7.93 20.96 6.27
CA TYR A 34 -7.68 20.45 4.90
C TYR A 34 -6.24 19.92 4.76
N ALA A 35 -5.25 20.63 5.28
CA ALA A 35 -3.86 20.26 5.22
C ALA A 35 -3.58 18.92 5.94
N VAL A 36 -4.06 18.80 7.19
CA VAL A 36 -3.89 17.58 7.98
C VAL A 36 -4.62 16.39 7.33
N ASN A 37 -5.83 16.61 6.78
CA ASN A 37 -6.54 15.54 6.10
C ASN A 37 -5.85 15.12 4.79
N ALA A 38 -5.37 16.09 4.01
CA ALA A 38 -4.63 15.82 2.77
C ALA A 38 -3.33 15.03 3.04
N LEU A 39 -2.58 15.38 4.07
CA LEU A 39 -1.38 14.65 4.49
C LEU A 39 -1.72 13.20 4.86
N LYS A 40 -2.75 13.01 5.67
CA LYS A 40 -3.21 11.68 6.08
C LYS A 40 -3.68 10.84 4.89
N ASP A 41 -4.42 11.44 3.96
CA ASP A 41 -4.96 10.76 2.79
C ASP A 41 -3.86 10.30 1.83
N GLN A 42 -2.84 11.13 1.60
CA GLN A 42 -1.66 10.76 0.80
C GLN A 42 -0.91 9.59 1.43
N PHE A 43 -0.80 9.59 2.75
CA PHE A 43 -0.08 8.56 3.47
C PHE A 43 -0.79 7.21 3.52
N LEU A 44 -2.13 7.19 3.64
CA LEU A 44 -2.91 5.98 3.86
C LEU A 44 -3.75 5.54 2.66
N GLY A 45 -4.18 6.48 1.85
CA GLY A 45 -5.25 6.26 0.88
C GLY A 45 -4.89 6.52 -0.58
N GLU A 46 -3.62 6.70 -0.93
CA GLU A 46 -3.20 6.98 -2.30
C GLU A 46 -2.04 6.08 -2.73
N GLY A 47 -2.02 5.71 -3.99
CA GLY A 47 -0.95 4.98 -4.66
C GLY A 47 -0.60 5.63 -5.99
N GLY A 48 0.47 5.15 -6.63
CA GLY A 48 1.08 5.73 -7.83
C GLY A 48 2.17 6.75 -7.51
N GLY A 49 2.69 7.42 -8.52
CA GLY A 49 3.70 8.46 -8.38
C GLY A 49 5.16 7.97 -8.37
N ASP A 50 5.40 6.67 -8.50
CA ASP A 50 6.76 6.09 -8.58
C ASP A 50 7.22 5.75 -10.01
N GLU A 51 6.50 6.19 -11.03
CA GLU A 51 6.73 5.81 -12.42
C GLU A 51 8.12 6.21 -12.90
N ALA A 52 8.66 7.36 -12.46
CA ALA A 52 10.00 7.80 -12.82
C ALA A 52 11.08 6.82 -12.32
N ARG A 53 10.97 6.34 -11.09
CA ARG A 53 11.91 5.37 -10.52
C ARG A 53 11.81 4.02 -11.22
N ARG A 54 10.60 3.53 -11.43
CA ARG A 54 10.32 2.29 -12.18
C ARG A 54 10.85 2.38 -13.61
N SER A 55 10.72 3.53 -14.24
CA SER A 55 11.22 3.81 -15.58
C SER A 55 12.76 3.80 -15.66
N GLN A 56 13.45 4.40 -14.68
CA GLN A 56 14.92 4.34 -14.60
C GLN A 56 15.42 2.91 -14.41
N PHE A 57 14.76 2.14 -13.53
CA PHE A 57 15.06 0.72 -13.36
C PHE A 57 14.92 -0.05 -14.66
N LEU A 58 13.83 0.15 -15.42
CA LEU A 58 13.68 -0.42 -16.75
C LEU A 58 14.77 0.04 -17.71
N GLY A 59 15.14 1.33 -17.69
CA GLY A 59 16.25 1.88 -18.47
C GLY A 59 17.57 1.17 -18.16
N GLY A 60 17.86 0.93 -16.89
CA GLY A 60 19.02 0.19 -16.42
C GLY A 60 19.01 -1.27 -16.89
N LEU A 61 17.88 -1.95 -16.80
CA LEU A 61 17.73 -3.32 -17.34
C LEU A 61 17.95 -3.36 -18.85
N ILE A 62 17.43 -2.38 -19.60
CA ILE A 62 17.62 -2.29 -21.06
C ILE A 62 19.09 -2.06 -21.40
N LYS A 63 19.76 -1.17 -20.68
CA LYS A 63 21.20 -0.88 -20.85
C LYS A 63 22.04 -2.14 -20.60
N ARG A 64 21.73 -2.90 -19.56
CA ARG A 64 22.47 -4.10 -19.17
C ARG A 64 22.16 -5.32 -20.04
N LEU A 65 20.89 -5.56 -20.36
CA LEU A 65 20.42 -6.82 -20.94
C LEU A 65 19.97 -6.71 -22.41
N GLY A 66 19.98 -5.50 -22.95
CA GLY A 66 19.32 -5.19 -24.23
C GLY A 66 17.81 -5.08 -24.10
N ALA A 67 17.17 -4.39 -25.05
CA ALA A 67 15.75 -4.04 -24.98
C ALA A 67 14.81 -5.25 -24.76
N LYS A 68 15.01 -6.33 -25.55
CA LYS A 68 14.13 -7.51 -25.49
C LYS A 68 14.18 -8.20 -24.12
N ARG A 69 15.38 -8.43 -23.58
CA ARG A 69 15.56 -9.11 -22.29
C ARG A 69 15.23 -8.20 -21.12
N GLY A 70 15.61 -6.90 -21.18
CA GLY A 70 15.28 -5.92 -20.15
C GLY A 70 13.77 -5.79 -19.93
N TRP A 71 13.00 -5.66 -21.01
CA TRP A 71 11.54 -5.67 -20.92
C TRP A 71 10.98 -7.01 -20.40
N LYS A 72 11.57 -8.14 -20.80
CA LYS A 72 11.14 -9.45 -20.30
C LYS A 72 11.32 -9.53 -18.79
N VAL A 73 12.47 -9.13 -18.26
CA VAL A 73 12.76 -9.13 -16.83
C VAL A 73 11.83 -8.14 -16.09
N PHE A 74 11.68 -6.92 -16.60
CA PHE A 74 10.76 -5.93 -16.00
C PHE A 74 9.32 -6.45 -15.91
N ASN A 75 8.81 -7.05 -17.00
CA ASN A 75 7.48 -7.61 -17.00
C ASN A 75 7.33 -8.83 -16.10
N ASP A 76 8.40 -9.58 -15.90
CA ASP A 76 8.43 -10.73 -15.00
C ASP A 76 8.43 -10.33 -13.53
N LEU A 77 9.10 -9.22 -13.19
CA LEU A 77 9.14 -8.66 -11.84
C LEU A 77 7.83 -8.01 -11.40
N ARG A 78 6.95 -7.62 -12.33
CA ARG A 78 5.63 -7.12 -11.98
C ARG A 78 4.81 -8.24 -11.33
N GLN A 79 4.06 -7.88 -10.32
CA GLN A 79 3.13 -8.83 -9.72
C GLN A 79 1.98 -9.14 -10.68
N HIS A 80 1.92 -10.40 -11.06
CA HIS A 80 0.74 -10.94 -11.74
C HIS A 80 -0.21 -11.53 -10.70
N ALA A 81 -1.50 -11.43 -10.96
CA ALA A 81 -2.49 -12.15 -10.16
C ALA A 81 -2.15 -13.66 -10.18
N THR A 82 -1.56 -14.16 -9.11
CA THR A 82 -1.24 -15.57 -8.96
C THR A 82 -2.53 -16.37 -8.91
N LYS A 83 -2.61 -17.44 -9.72
CA LYS A 83 -3.77 -18.35 -9.67
C LYS A 83 -3.92 -18.88 -8.24
N GLY A 84 -5.13 -18.71 -7.68
CA GLY A 84 -5.42 -19.12 -6.31
C GLY A 84 -5.06 -18.10 -5.24
N SER A 85 -4.54 -16.91 -5.58
CA SER A 85 -4.35 -15.86 -4.56
C SER A 85 -5.69 -15.46 -3.95
N PRO A 86 -5.75 -15.32 -2.62
CA PRO A 86 -6.97 -15.00 -1.90
C PRO A 86 -7.54 -13.66 -2.33
N LYS A 87 -8.86 -13.61 -2.48
CA LYS A 87 -9.63 -12.41 -2.75
C LYS A 87 -10.69 -12.22 -1.67
N SER A 88 -11.07 -10.98 -1.43
CA SER A 88 -12.07 -10.66 -0.40
C SER A 88 -13.49 -10.85 -0.89
N VAL A 89 -13.70 -10.73 -2.20
CA VAL A 89 -15.03 -10.86 -2.82
C VAL A 89 -15.03 -11.81 -4.01
N ASP A 90 -16.20 -12.36 -4.29
CA ASP A 90 -16.48 -13.11 -5.51
C ASP A 90 -16.64 -12.14 -6.71
N GLY A 91 -16.47 -12.67 -7.93
CA GLY A 91 -16.67 -11.90 -9.16
C GLY A 91 -15.41 -11.28 -9.76
N ASN A 92 -15.61 -10.71 -10.94
CA ASN A 92 -14.56 -10.06 -11.73
C ASN A 92 -14.84 -8.56 -11.83
N PHE A 93 -13.82 -7.76 -11.59
CA PHE A 93 -13.87 -6.31 -11.71
C PHE A 93 -12.74 -5.84 -12.63
N PRO A 94 -12.95 -5.85 -13.95
CA PRO A 94 -11.90 -5.52 -14.91
C PRO A 94 -11.47 -4.05 -14.78
N TYR A 95 -10.25 -3.85 -14.32
CA TYR A 95 -9.61 -2.55 -14.24
C TYR A 95 -8.09 -2.73 -14.33
N GLU A 96 -7.46 -2.03 -15.25
CA GLU A 96 -6.01 -1.95 -15.46
C GLU A 96 -5.24 -3.27 -15.32
N PRO A 97 -5.42 -4.19 -16.27
CA PRO A 97 -4.62 -5.40 -16.28
C PRO A 97 -3.13 -5.04 -16.47
N ILE A 98 -2.27 -5.75 -15.76
CA ILE A 98 -0.82 -5.60 -15.90
C ILE A 98 -0.42 -5.76 -17.37
N PRO A 99 0.27 -4.77 -17.98
CA PRO A 99 0.69 -4.87 -19.36
C PRO A 99 1.68 -6.01 -19.56
N THR A 100 1.43 -6.87 -20.54
CA THR A 100 2.32 -7.96 -20.94
C THR A 100 3.19 -7.61 -22.14
N LYS A 101 2.97 -6.45 -22.74
CA LYS A 101 3.70 -5.91 -23.91
C LYS A 101 3.96 -4.43 -23.71
N ASN A 102 5.04 -3.95 -24.32
CA ASN A 102 5.39 -2.53 -24.33
C ASN A 102 4.26 -1.69 -24.91
N ARG A 103 3.98 -0.56 -24.28
CA ARG A 103 2.93 0.37 -24.69
C ARG A 103 3.55 1.69 -25.12
N THR A 104 3.00 2.29 -26.17
CA THR A 104 3.57 3.47 -26.84
C THR A 104 3.41 4.77 -26.05
N GLY A 105 2.50 4.82 -25.10
CA GLY A 105 2.24 6.00 -24.25
C GLY A 105 3.21 6.16 -23.09
N GLY A 106 3.90 5.08 -22.71
CA GLY A 106 4.91 5.12 -21.63
C GLY A 106 6.27 5.66 -22.11
N VAL A 107 7.02 6.21 -21.16
CA VAL A 107 8.37 6.75 -21.40
C VAL A 107 9.37 5.96 -20.58
N VAL A 108 10.51 5.58 -21.21
CA VAL A 108 11.65 4.98 -20.52
C VAL A 108 12.71 6.03 -20.33
N LEU A 109 13.05 6.32 -19.07
CA LEU A 109 14.06 7.30 -18.70
C LEU A 109 15.46 6.71 -18.80
N ASP A 110 16.44 7.58 -19.03
CA ASP A 110 17.85 7.19 -18.96
C ASP A 110 18.20 6.87 -17.49
N PRO A 111 18.92 5.78 -17.21
CA PRO A 111 19.26 5.36 -15.85
C PRO A 111 20.05 6.45 -15.11
N GLY A 112 19.66 6.73 -13.85
CA GLY A 112 20.33 7.73 -13.00
C GLY A 112 20.13 9.17 -13.41
N SER A 113 19.24 9.47 -14.36
CA SER A 113 19.01 10.82 -14.87
C SER A 113 17.94 11.61 -14.11
N TYR A 114 17.13 10.95 -13.30
CA TYR A 114 16.06 11.60 -12.53
C TYR A 114 16.63 12.42 -11.38
N THR A 115 16.26 13.68 -11.34
CA THR A 115 16.54 14.59 -10.22
C THR A 115 15.22 15.14 -9.72
N ALA A 116 14.83 14.79 -8.51
CA ALA A 116 13.63 15.30 -7.87
C ALA A 116 13.72 16.83 -7.67
N THR A 117 12.58 17.49 -7.71
CA THR A 117 12.47 18.86 -7.18
C THR A 117 12.29 18.76 -5.66
N PRO A 118 12.47 19.86 -4.90
CA PRO A 118 12.34 19.85 -3.43
C PRO A 118 11.02 19.21 -2.95
N ALA A 119 10.00 19.23 -3.77
CA ALA A 119 8.69 18.65 -3.47
C ALA A 119 8.64 17.12 -3.42
N ASP A 120 9.50 16.47 -4.21
CA ASP A 120 9.56 15.00 -4.29
C ASP A 120 10.66 14.45 -3.37
N GLN A 121 11.43 15.33 -2.72
CA GLN A 121 12.34 14.91 -1.68
C GLN A 121 11.51 14.47 -0.47
N PRO A 122 11.71 13.26 0.07
CA PRO A 122 11.22 12.99 1.41
C PRO A 122 11.76 14.10 2.31
N VAL A 123 10.90 14.75 3.08
CA VAL A 123 11.35 15.65 4.14
C VAL A 123 12.48 14.91 4.86
N PRO A 124 13.70 15.43 4.95
CA PRO A 124 14.73 14.76 5.69
C PRO A 124 14.24 14.64 7.12
N VAL A 125 13.73 13.48 7.47
CA VAL A 125 13.69 13.09 8.87
C VAL A 125 15.14 13.13 9.23
N SER A 126 15.54 14.01 10.16
CA SER A 126 16.94 14.16 10.53
C SER A 126 17.54 12.76 10.67
N ALA A 127 18.78 12.57 10.21
CA ALA A 127 19.43 11.26 10.28
C ALA A 127 19.39 10.66 11.70
N GLU A 128 19.33 11.51 12.73
CA GLU A 128 19.12 11.13 14.13
C GLU A 128 17.72 10.59 14.40
N ALA A 129 16.67 11.12 13.77
CA ALA A 129 15.31 10.58 13.90
C ALA A 129 15.13 9.26 13.11
N SER A 130 15.92 9.03 12.05
CA SER A 130 15.89 7.78 11.29
C SER A 130 16.66 6.64 11.97
N MET A 131 17.66 6.93 12.83
CA MET A 131 18.47 5.90 13.48
C MET A 131 17.86 5.31 14.75
N ASN A 132 16.89 5.97 15.38
CA ASN A 132 16.32 5.54 16.68
C ASN A 132 14.81 5.23 16.65
N VAL A 133 14.16 5.29 15.50
CA VAL A 133 12.76 4.89 15.37
C VAL A 133 12.75 3.56 14.63
N PRO A 134 12.35 2.44 15.27
CA PRO A 134 12.10 1.21 14.55
C PRO A 134 11.21 1.54 13.37
N GLU A 135 11.61 1.15 12.16
CA GLU A 135 10.78 1.36 10.96
C GLU A 135 9.39 0.81 11.23
N ARG A 136 8.42 1.71 11.26
CA ARG A 136 7.09 1.41 11.73
C ARG A 136 6.33 0.69 10.63
N GLN A 137 6.12 -0.57 10.85
CA GLN A 137 5.30 -1.38 9.97
C GLN A 137 3.87 -0.91 10.00
N GLN A 138 3.39 -0.60 8.82
CA GLN A 138 2.00 -0.25 8.62
C GLN A 138 1.32 -1.38 7.88
N ALA A 139 0.22 -1.82 8.43
CA ALA A 139 -0.63 -2.80 7.82
C ALA A 139 -2.07 -2.51 8.21
N SER A 140 -2.99 -3.20 7.59
CA SER A 140 -4.38 -3.19 8.02
C SER A 140 -4.97 -4.53 7.64
N ASN A 141 -5.72 -5.13 8.53
CA ASN A 141 -6.35 -6.40 8.25
C ASN A 141 -7.80 -6.44 8.71
N THR A 142 -8.54 -7.38 8.16
CA THR A 142 -9.88 -7.71 8.61
C THR A 142 -10.20 -9.17 8.31
N LEU A 143 -10.89 -9.80 9.25
CA LEU A 143 -11.51 -11.11 9.10
C LEU A 143 -12.99 -10.97 9.39
N MET A 144 -13.81 -11.34 8.43
CA MET A 144 -15.26 -11.31 8.55
C MET A 144 -15.85 -12.67 8.19
N ILE A 145 -16.78 -13.11 9.00
CA ILE A 145 -17.51 -14.38 8.81
C ILE A 145 -18.96 -14.07 8.55
N THR A 146 -19.52 -14.66 7.50
CA THR A 146 -20.94 -14.49 7.18
C THR A 146 -21.82 -15.17 8.22
N LYS A 147 -23.07 -14.73 8.34
CA LYS A 147 -24.09 -15.34 9.20
C LYS A 147 -24.18 -16.86 9.02
N LYS A 148 -24.15 -17.32 7.77
CA LYS A 148 -24.24 -18.76 7.42
C LYS A 148 -23.05 -19.57 7.93
N ALA A 149 -21.84 -19.01 7.88
CA ALA A 149 -20.62 -19.70 8.27
C ALA A 149 -20.28 -19.56 9.77
N SER A 150 -20.94 -18.64 10.49
CA SER A 150 -20.77 -18.41 11.91
C SER A 150 -21.44 -19.49 12.77
N ALA A 151 -20.80 -19.91 13.83
CA ALA A 151 -21.36 -20.84 14.81
C ALA A 151 -22.49 -20.20 15.64
N THR A 152 -22.46 -18.87 15.80
CA THR A 152 -23.49 -18.13 16.56
C THR A 152 -24.75 -17.82 15.73
N GLY A 153 -24.73 -18.08 14.42
CA GLY A 153 -25.78 -17.66 13.51
C GLY A 153 -25.88 -16.15 13.30
N LYS A 154 -24.85 -15.40 13.74
CA LYS A 154 -24.69 -13.96 13.50
C LYS A 154 -23.33 -13.73 12.82
N PRO A 155 -23.18 -12.73 11.94
CA PRO A 155 -21.88 -12.42 11.36
C PRO A 155 -20.86 -12.04 12.43
N LEU A 156 -19.58 -12.29 12.16
CA LEU A 156 -18.48 -11.96 13.06
C LEU A 156 -17.46 -11.08 12.31
N MET A 157 -16.81 -10.17 13.03
CA MET A 157 -15.73 -9.35 12.49
C MET A 157 -14.65 -9.12 13.56
N VAL A 158 -13.39 -9.25 13.13
CA VAL A 158 -12.21 -8.69 13.79
C VAL A 158 -11.42 -7.95 12.72
N GLY A 159 -10.96 -6.75 13.03
CA GLY A 159 -10.16 -5.97 12.09
C GLY A 159 -9.81 -4.60 12.62
N GLY A 160 -8.80 -4.02 12.00
CA GLY A 160 -8.36 -2.67 12.27
C GLY A 160 -7.08 -2.31 11.52
N PRO A 161 -6.81 -1.03 11.33
CA PRO A 161 -5.54 -0.56 10.83
C PRO A 161 -4.43 -0.79 11.87
N GLN A 162 -3.23 -1.06 11.38
CA GLN A 162 -1.99 -1.11 12.13
C GLN A 162 -1.12 0.06 11.65
N ILE A 163 -1.27 1.22 12.28
CA ILE A 163 -0.71 2.50 11.81
C ILE A 163 0.43 3.03 12.70
N GLY A 164 0.99 2.16 13.52
CA GLY A 164 2.09 2.52 14.41
C GLY A 164 1.70 3.38 15.60
N TYR A 165 2.57 3.43 16.59
CA TYR A 165 2.41 4.20 17.82
C TYR A 165 3.16 5.53 17.68
N ASN A 166 2.47 6.58 17.24
CA ASN A 166 3.02 7.93 17.10
C ASN A 166 2.48 8.85 18.20
N TYR A 167 3.27 9.83 18.58
CA TYR A 167 2.77 10.94 19.39
C TYR A 167 3.05 12.26 18.65
N PRO A 168 2.02 13.07 18.40
CA PRO A 168 0.60 12.81 18.66
C PRO A 168 0.07 11.62 17.84
N GLY A 169 -0.90 10.87 18.41
CA GLY A 169 -1.51 9.72 17.75
C GLY A 169 -2.36 10.12 16.55
N LEU A 170 -2.38 9.27 15.51
CA LEU A 170 -3.22 9.49 14.33
C LEU A 170 -4.71 9.25 14.64
N THR A 171 -5.00 8.40 15.60
CA THR A 171 -6.37 8.02 16.00
C THR A 171 -6.60 8.27 17.49
N LEU A 172 -7.86 8.56 17.83
CA LEU A 172 -8.33 8.78 19.18
C LEU A 172 -9.55 7.88 19.42
N GLU A 173 -9.56 7.11 20.51
CA GLU A 173 -10.75 6.35 20.91
C GLU A 173 -11.80 7.28 21.52
N ILE A 174 -13.04 7.14 21.06
CA ILE A 174 -14.18 7.95 21.51
C ILE A 174 -15.42 7.06 21.66
N ASP A 175 -16.19 7.32 22.69
CA ASP A 175 -17.57 6.87 22.86
C ASP A 175 -18.47 8.10 22.73
N MET A 176 -19.30 8.15 21.69
CA MET A 176 -20.14 9.27 21.34
C MET A 176 -21.61 8.90 21.58
N ASP A 177 -22.25 9.58 22.50
CA ASP A 177 -23.68 9.45 22.75
C ASP A 177 -24.33 10.84 22.79
N ALA A 178 -24.88 11.26 21.66
CA ALA A 178 -25.55 12.52 21.46
C ALA A 178 -26.71 12.34 20.48
N PRO A 179 -27.71 13.26 20.46
CA PRO A 179 -28.84 13.19 19.53
C PRO A 179 -28.37 13.05 18.07
N GLY A 180 -28.65 11.91 17.45
CA GLY A 180 -28.28 11.60 16.07
C GLY A 180 -26.80 11.19 15.86
N LEU A 181 -26.02 11.03 16.92
CA LEU A 181 -24.60 10.62 16.89
C LEU A 181 -24.35 9.58 17.98
N VAL A 182 -24.66 8.31 17.71
CA VAL A 182 -24.43 7.20 18.65
C VAL A 182 -23.48 6.21 18.02
N TRP A 183 -22.22 6.24 18.47
CA TRP A 183 -21.19 5.31 18.00
C TRP A 183 -20.02 5.21 18.99
N ARG A 184 -19.30 4.11 18.93
CA ARG A 184 -18.08 3.89 19.71
C ARG A 184 -16.98 3.33 18.81
N GLY A 185 -15.76 3.85 18.97
CA GLY A 185 -14.59 3.39 18.25
C GLY A 185 -13.51 4.42 18.16
N ALA A 186 -12.78 4.46 17.05
CA ALA A 186 -11.76 5.44 16.79
C ALA A 186 -12.24 6.49 15.78
N THR A 187 -11.94 7.74 16.08
CA THR A 187 -11.91 8.85 15.14
C THR A 187 -10.48 9.15 14.73
N SER A 188 -10.27 10.06 13.80
CA SER A 188 -8.94 10.53 13.40
C SER A 188 -8.90 12.05 13.41
N ALA A 189 -7.81 12.66 13.83
CA ALA A 189 -7.62 14.07 13.56
C ALA A 189 -7.52 14.28 12.03
N PRO A 190 -8.15 15.28 11.44
CA PRO A 190 -9.03 16.30 12.02
C PRO A 190 -10.52 16.04 11.75
N PHE A 191 -11.01 14.84 11.97
CA PHE A 191 -12.43 14.51 11.75
C PHE A 191 -13.31 15.23 12.79
N PRO A 192 -14.39 15.91 12.35
CA PRO A 192 -15.28 16.62 13.27
C PRO A 192 -16.18 15.67 14.07
N GLY A 193 -15.59 14.83 14.93
CA GLY A 193 -16.32 13.85 15.73
C GLY A 193 -16.94 12.72 14.91
N TYR A 194 -16.37 12.36 13.77
CA TYR A 194 -16.86 11.27 12.93
C TYR A 194 -16.18 9.95 13.24
N LEU A 195 -16.95 8.86 13.12
CA LEU A 195 -16.45 7.51 13.19
C LEU A 195 -15.53 7.22 12.00
N LEU A 196 -14.32 6.78 12.28
CA LEU A 196 -13.41 6.19 11.30
C LEU A 196 -13.57 4.67 11.26
N ILE A 197 -13.39 4.02 12.41
CA ILE A 197 -13.54 2.57 12.61
C ILE A 197 -14.24 2.32 13.96
N GLY A 198 -15.09 1.32 14.02
CA GLY A 198 -15.80 0.97 15.24
C GLY A 198 -17.24 0.54 14.96
N ARG A 199 -18.14 0.83 15.88
CA ARG A 199 -19.54 0.41 15.77
C ARG A 199 -20.50 1.58 16.01
N GLY A 200 -21.59 1.60 15.23
CA GLY A 200 -22.82 2.32 15.56
C GLY A 200 -23.78 1.42 16.33
N GLN A 201 -25.07 1.77 16.34
CA GLN A 201 -26.10 0.98 17.03
C GLN A 201 -26.31 -0.38 16.36
N ASP A 202 -26.41 -0.42 15.03
CA ASP A 202 -26.84 -1.59 14.25
C ASP A 202 -25.76 -2.14 13.31
N PHE A 203 -24.55 -1.59 13.32
CA PHE A 203 -23.48 -1.97 12.43
C PHE A 203 -22.09 -1.78 13.07
N ALA A 204 -21.09 -2.38 12.46
CA ALA A 204 -19.69 -2.01 12.68
C ALA A 204 -18.98 -1.85 11.33
N THR A 205 -17.87 -1.11 11.36
CA THR A 205 -17.06 -0.81 10.17
C THR A 205 -15.58 -0.82 10.51
N THR A 206 -14.77 -1.20 9.53
CA THR A 206 -13.30 -1.07 9.54
C THR A 206 -12.82 -0.83 8.12
N LEU A 207 -11.53 -0.57 7.95
CA LEU A 207 -10.95 -0.34 6.64
C LEU A 207 -9.52 -0.89 6.54
N THR A 208 -9.09 -1.13 5.31
CA THR A 208 -7.68 -1.34 4.97
C THR A 208 -7.29 -0.40 3.84
N SER A 209 -6.03 0.03 3.77
CA SER A 209 -5.53 0.76 2.60
C SER A 209 -5.59 -0.15 1.38
N ALA A 210 -6.08 0.37 0.24
CA ALA A 210 -6.14 -0.34 -1.03
C ALA A 210 -4.96 -0.02 -1.95
N SER A 211 -4.20 1.04 -1.66
CA SER A 211 -3.04 1.51 -2.44
C SER A 211 -3.33 1.60 -3.95
N GLY A 212 -4.56 1.98 -4.29
CA GLY A 212 -4.96 2.13 -5.69
C GLY A 212 -4.24 3.29 -6.36
N ASP A 213 -3.88 3.10 -7.63
CA ASP A 213 -3.12 4.06 -8.41
C ASP A 213 -3.98 5.25 -8.84
N VAL A 214 -3.85 6.35 -8.11
CA VAL A 214 -4.56 7.62 -8.31
C VAL A 214 -3.62 8.77 -8.68
N ILE A 215 -2.32 8.51 -8.80
CA ILE A 215 -1.27 9.48 -9.11
C ILE A 215 -0.48 8.99 -10.31
N ASP A 216 -0.43 9.78 -11.38
CA ASP A 216 0.40 9.53 -12.56
C ASP A 216 1.48 10.60 -12.72
N GLN A 217 2.67 10.20 -13.10
CA GLN A 217 3.69 11.12 -13.60
C GLN A 217 3.61 11.25 -15.12
N PHE A 218 3.64 12.50 -15.60
CA PHE A 218 3.65 12.84 -17.01
C PHE A 218 5.03 13.36 -17.42
N ALA A 219 5.58 12.76 -18.48
CA ALA A 219 6.85 13.16 -19.08
C ALA A 219 6.60 14.31 -20.09
N GLU A 220 6.88 15.53 -19.63
CA GLU A 220 6.70 16.76 -20.40
C GLU A 220 7.87 16.98 -21.34
N THR A 221 7.62 17.02 -22.63
CA THR A 221 8.63 17.37 -23.64
C THR A 221 8.94 18.85 -23.54
N LEU A 222 10.18 19.21 -23.19
CA LEU A 222 10.60 20.60 -23.17
C LEU A 222 10.74 21.17 -24.58
N CYS A 223 10.48 22.47 -24.76
CA CYS A 223 10.51 23.15 -26.04
C CYS A 223 11.05 24.59 -25.93
N GLY A 224 11.30 25.22 -27.09
CA GLY A 224 11.79 26.59 -27.15
C GLY A 224 13.16 26.82 -26.52
N GLY A 225 13.99 25.79 -26.37
CA GLY A 225 15.30 25.88 -25.70
C GLY A 225 15.21 26.20 -24.21
N SER A 226 14.07 25.99 -23.57
CA SER A 226 13.78 26.41 -22.21
C SER A 226 13.44 25.22 -21.31
N ASN A 227 13.87 25.28 -20.03
CA ASN A 227 13.50 24.30 -19.01
C ASN A 227 12.13 24.59 -18.33
N VAL A 228 11.47 25.69 -18.72
CA VAL A 228 10.21 26.15 -18.15
C VAL A 228 9.13 26.31 -19.24
N LYS A 229 9.33 25.70 -20.41
CA LYS A 229 8.34 25.59 -21.48
C LYS A 229 8.18 24.14 -21.90
N TYR A 230 6.96 23.73 -22.17
CA TYR A 230 6.63 22.34 -22.53
C TYR A 230 5.66 22.26 -23.70
N LEU A 231 5.76 21.18 -24.47
CA LEU A 231 4.93 20.90 -25.63
C LEU A 231 3.61 20.25 -25.22
N TYR A 232 2.49 20.89 -25.50
CA TYR A 232 1.16 20.32 -25.26
C TYR A 232 0.23 20.58 -26.45
N LYS A 233 -0.32 19.51 -27.03
CA LYS A 233 -1.21 19.53 -28.20
C LYS A 233 -0.63 20.31 -29.39
N GLY A 234 0.69 20.20 -29.62
CA GLY A 234 1.39 20.88 -30.72
C GLY A 234 1.87 22.29 -30.37
N GLU A 235 1.50 22.86 -29.25
CA GLU A 235 1.89 24.20 -28.80
C GLU A 235 2.98 24.17 -27.75
N CYS A 236 3.97 25.07 -27.86
CA CYS A 236 4.97 25.29 -26.84
C CYS A 236 4.44 26.29 -25.79
N ARG A 237 4.14 25.79 -24.58
CA ARG A 237 3.49 26.55 -23.51
C ARG A 237 4.45 26.87 -22.39
N ASP A 238 4.29 28.03 -21.76
CA ASP A 238 4.99 28.35 -20.52
C ASP A 238 4.43 27.54 -19.35
N MET A 239 5.31 27.09 -18.45
CA MET A 239 4.90 26.50 -17.17
C MET A 239 4.39 27.59 -16.24
N GLY A 240 3.34 27.31 -15.50
CA GLY A 240 2.88 28.14 -14.40
C GLY A 240 3.83 28.06 -13.20
N THR A 241 3.49 28.82 -12.17
CA THR A 241 4.19 28.79 -10.87
C THR A 241 3.17 28.69 -9.76
N PHE A 242 3.41 27.79 -8.82
CA PHE A 242 2.62 27.61 -7.61
C PHE A 242 3.52 27.81 -6.38
N ASN A 243 3.17 28.75 -5.53
CA ASN A 243 3.82 28.97 -4.26
C ASN A 243 3.06 28.19 -3.18
N ALA A 244 3.68 27.16 -2.60
CA ALA A 244 3.13 26.33 -1.56
C ALA A 244 3.37 26.86 -0.14
N GLY A 245 3.97 28.04 0.00
CA GLY A 245 4.34 28.62 1.30
C GLY A 245 5.84 28.44 1.60
N THR A 246 6.16 28.25 2.86
CA THR A 246 7.55 28.09 3.33
C THR A 246 7.69 26.79 4.11
N LEU A 247 8.85 26.15 3.99
CA LEU A 247 9.28 25.01 4.81
C LEU A 247 10.60 25.38 5.48
N ASN A 248 10.65 25.38 6.81
CA ASN A 248 11.82 25.78 7.59
C ASN A 248 12.36 27.20 7.24
N GLY A 249 11.46 28.11 6.84
CA GLY A 249 11.81 29.47 6.43
C GLY A 249 12.09 29.64 4.93
N ASP A 250 12.35 28.57 4.19
CA ASP A 250 12.60 28.60 2.75
C ASP A 250 11.30 28.54 1.93
N PRO A 251 11.14 29.35 0.88
CA PRO A 251 9.97 29.32 0.03
C PRO A 251 9.90 28.01 -0.78
N VAL A 252 8.73 27.38 -0.77
CA VAL A 252 8.43 26.16 -1.54
C VAL A 252 7.65 26.55 -2.78
N VAL A 253 8.31 26.56 -3.92
CA VAL A 253 7.74 27.00 -5.19
C VAL A 253 7.89 25.94 -6.27
N PHE A 254 6.77 25.58 -6.89
CA PHE A 254 6.72 24.60 -7.99
C PHE A 254 6.47 25.27 -9.32
N LYS A 255 7.13 24.77 -10.37
CA LYS A 255 6.60 24.92 -11.73
C LYS A 255 5.39 24.00 -11.90
N THR A 256 4.45 24.39 -12.72
CA THR A 256 3.23 23.61 -12.99
C THR A 256 2.96 23.49 -14.48
N THR A 257 2.41 22.35 -14.86
CA THR A 257 1.89 22.10 -16.21
C THR A 257 0.39 21.83 -16.14
N VAL A 258 -0.23 21.51 -17.25
CA VAL A 258 -1.64 21.05 -17.27
C VAL A 258 -1.86 19.74 -16.49
N HIS A 259 -0.78 19.00 -16.20
CA HIS A 259 -0.84 17.74 -15.46
C HIS A 259 -0.56 17.91 -13.96
N GLY A 260 -0.18 19.11 -13.51
CA GLY A 260 0.07 19.39 -12.09
C GLY A 260 1.48 19.94 -11.83
N PRO A 261 1.96 19.86 -10.57
CA PRO A 261 3.28 20.32 -10.20
C PRO A 261 4.37 19.50 -10.88
N VAL A 262 5.47 20.18 -11.26
CA VAL A 262 6.69 19.54 -11.74
C VAL A 262 7.44 18.99 -10.51
N VAL A 263 7.58 17.68 -10.45
CA VAL A 263 8.19 16.94 -9.33
C VAL A 263 9.65 16.54 -9.60
N GLY A 264 10.14 16.77 -10.80
CA GLY A 264 11.53 16.51 -11.14
C GLY A 264 11.85 16.69 -12.62
N TYR A 265 13.11 16.44 -12.94
CA TYR A 265 13.64 16.43 -14.30
C TYR A 265 14.40 15.13 -14.55
N ALA A 266 14.41 14.69 -15.81
CA ALA A 266 15.16 13.51 -16.23
C ALA A 266 15.59 13.66 -17.69
N THR A 267 16.26 12.64 -18.22
CA THR A 267 16.54 12.57 -19.66
C THR A 267 15.94 11.32 -20.30
N VAL A 268 15.62 11.44 -21.57
CA VAL A 268 15.20 10.36 -22.46
C VAL A 268 16.09 10.39 -23.68
N LYS A 269 16.97 9.39 -23.83
CA LYS A 269 17.99 9.36 -24.89
C LYS A 269 18.82 10.65 -24.92
N GLY A 270 19.24 11.12 -23.75
CA GLY A 270 20.03 12.34 -23.55
C GLY A 270 19.25 13.65 -23.66
N LYS A 271 17.96 13.64 -24.04
CA LYS A 271 17.14 14.86 -24.13
C LYS A 271 16.43 15.10 -22.81
N LYS A 272 16.59 16.31 -22.24
CA LYS A 272 15.97 16.71 -20.98
C LYS A 272 14.44 16.81 -21.12
N ILE A 273 13.75 16.32 -20.11
CA ILE A 273 12.30 16.42 -19.92
C ILE A 273 11.99 16.88 -18.51
N ALA A 274 10.78 17.40 -18.27
CA ALA A 274 10.25 17.59 -16.94
C ALA A 274 9.24 16.47 -16.63
N LEU A 275 9.07 16.19 -15.34
CA LEU A 275 8.08 15.23 -14.85
C LEU A 275 7.08 15.98 -13.98
N SER A 276 5.83 15.96 -14.36
CA SER A 276 4.73 16.54 -13.60
C SER A 276 3.88 15.44 -12.98
N SER A 277 3.30 15.70 -11.80
CA SER A 277 2.48 14.75 -11.04
C SER A 277 1.02 15.14 -11.10
N LYS A 278 0.18 14.21 -11.58
CA LYS A 278 -1.28 14.39 -11.70
C LYS A 278 -1.98 13.48 -10.72
N ARG A 279 -2.67 14.07 -9.75
CA ARG A 279 -3.40 13.35 -8.72
C ARG A 279 -4.91 13.49 -8.94
N SER A 280 -5.62 12.37 -9.00
CA SER A 280 -7.08 12.37 -9.25
C SER A 280 -7.89 12.87 -8.06
N SER A 281 -7.37 12.72 -6.86
CA SER A 281 -7.95 13.20 -5.60
C SER A 281 -7.67 14.69 -5.32
N TYR A 282 -6.84 15.37 -6.12
CA TYR A 282 -6.49 16.77 -5.92
C TYR A 282 -7.72 17.66 -5.69
N GLY A 283 -7.68 18.45 -4.61
CA GLY A 283 -8.79 19.31 -4.18
C GLY A 283 -10.04 18.55 -3.73
N LYS A 284 -9.91 17.26 -3.38
CA LYS A 284 -10.98 16.40 -2.86
C LYS A 284 -10.67 15.83 -1.47
N ASP A 285 -9.64 16.35 -0.84
CA ASP A 285 -9.06 15.81 0.40
C ASP A 285 -10.00 15.83 1.63
N VAL A 286 -11.16 16.48 1.55
CA VAL A 286 -12.21 16.46 2.60
C VAL A 286 -13.51 15.81 2.13
N VAL A 287 -13.51 15.19 0.95
CA VAL A 287 -14.73 14.55 0.41
C VAL A 287 -14.99 13.21 1.09
N ASP A 288 -13.95 12.52 1.53
CA ASP A 288 -14.02 11.29 2.34
C ASP A 288 -14.82 11.50 3.63
N LEU A 289 -14.75 12.68 4.24
CA LEU A 289 -15.54 13.05 5.42
C LEU A 289 -17.06 12.89 5.21
N LEU A 290 -17.54 12.93 3.97
CA LEU A 290 -18.94 12.61 3.65
C LEU A 290 -19.30 11.18 4.01
N PHE A 291 -18.40 10.23 3.76
CA PHE A 291 -18.58 8.83 4.12
C PHE A 291 -18.63 8.66 5.64
N ASN A 292 -17.64 9.18 6.34
CA ASN A 292 -17.52 9.09 7.80
C ASN A 292 -18.71 9.78 8.50
N ARG A 293 -19.15 10.93 8.00
CA ARG A 293 -20.36 11.59 8.47
C ARG A 293 -21.61 10.70 8.34
N ARG A 294 -21.77 10.02 7.22
CA ARG A 294 -22.91 9.12 6.99
C ARG A 294 -22.87 7.87 7.86
N LEU A 295 -21.69 7.37 8.19
CA LEU A 295 -21.53 6.33 9.21
C LEU A 295 -22.00 6.87 10.57
N SER A 296 -21.46 8.01 11.00
CA SER A 296 -21.69 8.56 12.34
C SER A 296 -23.13 8.95 12.63
N ASN A 297 -23.83 9.51 11.65
CA ASN A 297 -25.21 9.99 11.83
C ASN A 297 -26.28 8.92 11.54
N GLY A 298 -25.89 7.64 11.42
CA GLY A 298 -26.82 6.54 11.21
C GLY A 298 -27.52 6.53 9.85
N SER A 299 -27.02 7.26 8.84
CA SER A 299 -27.59 7.22 7.46
C SER A 299 -27.29 5.94 6.72
N VAL A 300 -26.32 5.14 7.20
CA VAL A 300 -26.00 3.83 6.65
C VAL A 300 -26.87 2.78 7.33
N LYS A 301 -27.76 2.15 6.57
CA LYS A 301 -28.79 1.18 7.04
C LYS A 301 -28.67 -0.21 6.38
N GLY A 302 -27.51 -0.51 5.80
CA GLY A 302 -27.25 -1.80 5.14
C GLY A 302 -26.29 -1.66 3.97
N PRO A 303 -25.95 -2.76 3.29
CA PRO A 303 -24.92 -2.78 2.25
C PRO A 303 -25.12 -1.76 1.12
N ASN A 304 -26.35 -1.56 0.63
CA ASN A 304 -26.60 -0.63 -0.46
C ASN A 304 -26.31 0.83 -0.09
N SER A 305 -26.76 1.27 1.10
CA SER A 305 -26.48 2.62 1.60
C SER A 305 -25.00 2.78 1.99
N PHE A 306 -24.36 1.71 2.42
CA PHE A 306 -22.92 1.66 2.65
C PHE A 306 -22.14 1.86 1.34
N PHE A 307 -22.46 1.11 0.27
CA PHE A 307 -21.82 1.27 -1.04
C PHE A 307 -22.04 2.66 -1.62
N GLU A 308 -23.24 3.23 -1.45
CA GLU A 308 -23.51 4.60 -1.90
C GLU A 308 -22.68 5.64 -1.13
N ALA A 309 -22.45 5.42 0.15
CA ALA A 309 -21.61 6.30 0.96
C ALA A 309 -20.13 6.15 0.60
N ALA A 310 -19.61 4.92 0.61
CA ALA A 310 -18.20 4.62 0.36
C ALA A 310 -17.74 5.00 -1.06
N SER A 311 -18.65 4.90 -2.06
CA SER A 311 -18.34 5.26 -3.44
C SER A 311 -18.04 6.76 -3.67
N LYS A 312 -18.26 7.61 -2.67
CA LYS A 312 -17.95 9.04 -2.74
C LYS A 312 -16.53 9.36 -2.29
N THR A 313 -15.85 8.41 -1.66
CA THR A 313 -14.49 8.57 -1.17
C THR A 313 -13.51 8.56 -2.33
N PRO A 314 -12.76 9.65 -2.58
CA PRO A 314 -11.81 9.71 -3.69
C PRO A 314 -10.50 8.98 -3.42
N GLN A 315 -10.15 8.76 -2.16
CA GLN A 315 -9.01 7.99 -1.71
C GLN A 315 -9.29 6.48 -1.79
N THR A 316 -8.25 5.68 -1.86
CA THR A 316 -8.34 4.25 -2.12
C THR A 316 -8.30 3.44 -0.83
N PHE A 317 -9.46 3.05 -0.38
CA PHE A 317 -9.64 2.19 0.78
C PHE A 317 -10.54 0.99 0.47
N ASN A 318 -10.24 -0.14 1.09
CA ASN A 318 -11.18 -1.23 1.21
C ASN A 318 -11.98 -0.99 2.49
N SER A 319 -13.18 -0.48 2.36
CA SER A 319 -14.08 -0.22 3.49
C SER A 319 -14.97 -1.44 3.73
N PHE A 320 -15.03 -1.90 4.98
CA PHE A 320 -15.77 -3.09 5.39
C PHE A 320 -16.94 -2.71 6.30
N TYR A 321 -18.03 -3.45 6.17
CA TYR A 321 -19.28 -3.23 6.88
C TYR A 321 -19.85 -4.56 7.36
N ILE A 322 -20.37 -4.57 8.57
CA ILE A 322 -21.10 -5.69 9.15
C ILE A 322 -22.35 -5.21 9.88
N ASP A 323 -23.46 -5.90 9.67
CA ASP A 323 -24.68 -5.77 10.46
C ASP A 323 -25.16 -7.14 10.95
N HIS A 324 -26.36 -7.24 11.51
CA HIS A 324 -26.92 -8.49 12.06
C HIS A 324 -27.19 -9.57 11.00
N LYS A 325 -27.08 -9.25 9.70
CA LYS A 325 -27.36 -10.18 8.58
C LYS A 325 -26.20 -10.32 7.61
N ASN A 326 -25.45 -9.21 7.40
CA ASN A 326 -24.56 -9.08 6.26
C ASN A 326 -23.14 -8.76 6.67
N VAL A 327 -22.20 -9.19 5.87
CA VAL A 327 -20.85 -8.66 5.74
C VAL A 327 -20.69 -8.08 4.35
N ALA A 328 -20.06 -6.92 4.22
CA ALA A 328 -19.89 -6.25 2.92
C ALA A 328 -18.54 -5.54 2.83
N VAL A 329 -18.04 -5.35 1.61
CA VAL A 329 -16.86 -4.53 1.30
C VAL A 329 -17.10 -3.70 0.07
N TYR A 330 -16.51 -2.51 0.05
CA TYR A 330 -16.40 -1.63 -1.11
C TYR A 330 -14.98 -1.08 -1.20
N THR A 331 -14.32 -1.25 -2.35
CA THR A 331 -13.03 -0.61 -2.63
C THR A 331 -13.28 0.75 -3.26
N SER A 332 -12.94 1.83 -2.56
CA SER A 332 -13.11 3.20 -3.03
C SER A 332 -11.94 3.69 -3.89
N GLY A 333 -12.03 4.90 -4.37
CA GLY A 333 -10.98 5.60 -5.10
C GLY A 333 -11.49 6.32 -6.34
N LYS A 334 -10.91 7.48 -6.64
CA LYS A 334 -11.16 8.17 -7.89
C LYS A 334 -10.19 7.66 -8.97
N LEU A 335 -10.33 6.38 -9.32
CA LEU A 335 -9.41 5.64 -10.19
C LEU A 335 -9.51 6.13 -11.65
N PRO A 336 -8.41 6.62 -12.26
CA PRO A 336 -8.42 7.18 -13.62
C PRO A 336 -8.62 6.09 -14.66
N MET A 337 -9.43 6.37 -15.69
CA MET A 337 -9.51 5.55 -16.91
C MET A 337 -8.44 6.02 -17.89
N ARG A 338 -7.31 5.32 -17.90
CA ARG A 338 -6.15 5.62 -18.73
C ARG A 338 -6.34 5.16 -20.18
N ASP A 339 -5.62 5.79 -21.11
CA ASP A 339 -5.58 5.30 -22.49
C ASP A 339 -4.98 3.88 -22.53
N PRO A 340 -5.55 2.92 -23.27
CA PRO A 340 -5.03 1.55 -23.36
C PRO A 340 -3.58 1.43 -23.85
N ARG A 341 -3.04 2.49 -24.44
CA ARG A 341 -1.63 2.56 -24.88
C ARG A 341 -0.67 3.02 -23.79
N VAL A 342 -1.19 3.44 -22.62
CA VAL A 342 -0.38 3.80 -21.44
C VAL A 342 0.02 2.56 -20.67
N ASP A 343 1.23 2.54 -20.16
CA ASP A 343 1.70 1.63 -19.15
C ASP A 343 1.70 2.36 -17.79
N PRO A 344 0.81 2.02 -16.87
CA PRO A 344 0.68 2.76 -15.63
C PRO A 344 1.91 2.65 -14.70
N SER A 345 2.85 1.76 -14.99
CA SER A 345 4.13 1.69 -14.25
C SER A 345 5.20 2.65 -14.77
N LEU A 346 4.92 3.41 -15.84
CA LEU A 346 5.90 4.29 -16.48
C LEU A 346 5.32 5.69 -16.64
N PRO A 347 6.17 6.76 -16.62
CA PRO A 347 5.69 8.09 -16.90
C PRO A 347 4.97 8.16 -18.24
N THR A 348 3.81 8.77 -18.26
CA THR A 348 2.98 8.95 -19.45
C THR A 348 3.49 10.13 -20.28
N LYS A 349 3.55 10.01 -21.62
CA LYS A 349 3.90 11.14 -22.50
C LYS A 349 2.94 12.30 -22.30
N GLY A 350 3.46 13.48 -21.90
CA GLY A 350 2.71 14.69 -21.53
C GLY A 350 2.22 15.54 -22.69
N THR A 351 2.30 15.06 -23.94
CA THR A 351 2.00 15.84 -25.15
C THR A 351 0.51 15.95 -25.52
N GLY A 352 -0.40 15.45 -24.66
CA GLY A 352 -1.85 15.61 -24.78
C GLY A 352 -2.60 14.49 -25.50
N GLN A 353 -1.90 13.42 -25.95
CA GLN A 353 -2.55 12.28 -26.63
C GLN A 353 -3.02 11.17 -25.68
N TYR A 354 -2.56 11.20 -24.44
CA TYR A 354 -2.72 10.10 -23.48
C TYR A 354 -3.41 10.55 -22.18
N GLU A 355 -4.29 11.52 -22.30
CA GLU A 355 -5.06 12.06 -21.18
C GLU A 355 -6.00 11.01 -20.56
N TRP A 356 -6.29 11.18 -19.29
CA TRP A 356 -7.33 10.40 -18.62
C TRP A 356 -8.68 10.59 -19.30
N LYS A 357 -9.40 9.51 -19.54
CA LYS A 357 -10.72 9.49 -20.19
C LYS A 357 -11.89 9.43 -19.20
N GLY A 358 -11.69 9.99 -18.03
CA GLY A 358 -12.65 9.94 -16.93
C GLY A 358 -12.20 9.02 -15.80
N PHE A 359 -13.14 8.48 -15.03
CA PHE A 359 -12.88 7.69 -13.85
C PHE A 359 -13.74 6.43 -13.83
N LEU A 360 -13.24 5.40 -13.15
CA LEU A 360 -13.95 4.14 -12.98
C LEU A 360 -15.33 4.38 -12.34
N SER A 361 -16.35 3.78 -12.91
CA SER A 361 -17.72 3.93 -12.42
C SER A 361 -17.90 3.16 -11.09
N LYS A 362 -18.86 3.59 -10.26
CA LYS A 362 -19.21 2.92 -8.99
C LYS A 362 -19.33 1.40 -9.12
N LYS A 363 -19.96 0.90 -10.20
CA LYS A 363 -20.14 -0.54 -10.42
C LYS A 363 -18.85 -1.26 -10.84
N GLY A 364 -17.85 -0.55 -11.35
CA GLY A 364 -16.56 -1.10 -11.72
C GLY A 364 -15.64 -1.36 -10.52
N HIS A 365 -15.91 -0.75 -9.38
CA HIS A 365 -15.13 -0.96 -8.16
C HIS A 365 -15.46 -2.30 -7.52
N PRO A 366 -14.48 -3.02 -6.96
CA PRO A 366 -14.72 -4.21 -6.18
C PRO A 366 -15.72 -3.96 -5.05
N GLN A 367 -16.76 -4.74 -5.04
CA GLN A 367 -17.82 -4.67 -4.04
C GLN A 367 -18.48 -6.03 -3.90
N GLY A 368 -18.91 -6.38 -2.70
CA GLY A 368 -19.55 -7.66 -2.46
C GLY A 368 -20.24 -7.75 -1.11
N VAL A 369 -21.23 -8.62 -1.06
CA VAL A 369 -22.02 -8.92 0.15
C VAL A 369 -22.06 -10.42 0.32
N ASN A 370 -21.77 -10.91 1.53
CA ASN A 370 -21.90 -12.31 1.93
C ASN A 370 -21.30 -13.30 0.90
N PRO A 371 -19.97 -13.30 0.69
CA PRO A 371 -19.34 -14.13 -0.33
C PRO A 371 -19.64 -15.62 -0.11
N SER A 372 -19.63 -16.37 -1.21
CA SER A 372 -19.96 -17.81 -1.22
C SER A 372 -19.03 -18.65 -0.35
N SER A 373 -17.78 -18.21 -0.17
CA SER A 373 -16.79 -18.81 0.72
C SER A 373 -17.19 -18.81 2.21
N GLY A 374 -18.19 -17.99 2.58
CA GLY A 374 -18.62 -17.79 3.97
C GLY A 374 -17.70 -16.88 4.79
N ARG A 375 -16.66 -16.35 4.19
CA ARG A 375 -15.69 -15.44 4.85
C ARG A 375 -15.19 -14.36 3.91
N MET A 376 -14.79 -13.23 4.46
CA MET A 376 -14.19 -12.11 3.78
C MET A 376 -12.92 -11.75 4.55
N VAL A 377 -11.77 -11.93 3.94
CA VAL A 377 -10.46 -11.71 4.59
C VAL A 377 -9.65 -10.76 3.72
N ASN A 378 -9.05 -9.77 4.35
CA ASN A 378 -8.16 -8.84 3.68
C ASN A 378 -6.96 -8.48 4.58
N TRP A 379 -5.80 -8.35 3.98
CA TRP A 379 -4.58 -7.80 4.61
C TRP A 379 -3.84 -6.96 3.58
N ASN A 380 -4.51 -5.95 3.07
CA ASN A 380 -4.10 -5.07 1.96
C ASN A 380 -3.89 -5.78 0.61
N ASN A 381 -4.32 -7.04 0.47
CA ASN A 381 -4.27 -7.76 -0.80
C ASN A 381 -5.38 -7.30 -1.74
N SER A 382 -5.21 -7.57 -3.03
CA SER A 382 -6.21 -7.28 -4.05
C SER A 382 -7.58 -7.85 -3.68
N THR A 383 -8.59 -7.01 -3.70
CA THR A 383 -9.94 -7.32 -3.19
C THR A 383 -10.71 -8.27 -4.10
N ALA A 384 -10.48 -8.20 -5.42
CA ALA A 384 -11.26 -8.94 -6.41
C ALA A 384 -10.42 -9.43 -7.60
N HIS A 385 -10.94 -10.41 -8.34
CA HIS A 385 -10.33 -10.86 -9.58
C HIS A 385 -10.38 -9.79 -10.67
N LYS A 386 -9.32 -9.75 -11.50
CA LYS A 386 -9.15 -8.83 -12.63
C LYS A 386 -9.11 -7.33 -12.26
N PHE A 387 -9.09 -7.02 -10.98
CA PHE A 387 -8.89 -5.66 -10.52
C PHE A 387 -7.41 -5.45 -10.26
N GLY A 388 -6.81 -4.57 -11.00
CA GLY A 388 -5.39 -4.23 -10.91
C GLY A 388 -5.20 -2.73 -10.71
N SER A 389 -4.04 -2.38 -10.20
CA SER A 389 -3.55 -1.03 -10.07
C SER A 389 -2.03 -1.07 -10.23
N ALA A 390 -1.40 0.03 -10.61
CA ALA A 390 0.05 0.06 -10.78
C ALA A 390 0.80 -0.30 -9.49
N ASP A 391 0.31 0.12 -8.34
CA ASP A 391 0.93 -0.21 -7.05
C ASP A 391 0.77 -1.67 -6.67
N ASP A 392 -0.33 -2.30 -7.04
CA ASP A 392 -0.49 -3.76 -6.89
C ASP A 392 0.59 -4.55 -7.64
N GLN A 393 1.16 -3.96 -8.69
CA GLN A 393 2.18 -4.60 -9.51
C GLN A 393 3.55 -4.60 -8.84
N TRP A 394 3.80 -3.72 -7.87
CA TRP A 394 5.11 -3.45 -7.28
C TRP A 394 5.18 -3.72 -5.78
N GLY A 395 4.28 -4.50 -5.26
CA GLY A 395 4.52 -5.15 -4.00
C GLY A 395 3.67 -4.75 -2.82
N ARG A 396 2.89 -3.68 -2.87
CA ARG A 396 2.20 -3.23 -1.67
C ARG A 396 0.85 -3.91 -1.42
N ALA A 397 0.04 -4.08 -2.43
CA ALA A 397 -1.34 -4.54 -2.28
C ALA A 397 -1.75 -5.66 -3.25
N GLY A 398 -0.81 -6.31 -3.91
CA GLY A 398 -1.07 -7.36 -4.89
C GLY A 398 -1.51 -8.70 -4.29
N SER A 399 -1.11 -9.78 -4.93
CA SER A 399 -1.37 -11.16 -4.48
C SER A 399 -0.50 -11.51 -3.29
N VAL A 400 -0.72 -10.91 -2.14
CA VAL A 400 0.15 -11.02 -0.98
C VAL A 400 -0.05 -12.33 -0.26
N ALA A 401 1.02 -13.07 -0.07
CA ALA A 401 1.00 -14.33 0.65
C ALA A 401 0.64 -14.19 2.15
N ARG A 402 0.88 -13.01 2.77
CA ARG A 402 0.59 -12.82 4.19
C ARG A 402 -0.89 -13.01 4.57
N VAL A 403 -1.82 -12.70 3.67
CA VAL A 403 -3.25 -12.94 3.91
C VAL A 403 -3.54 -14.44 4.06
N ASP A 404 -2.69 -15.32 3.52
CA ASP A 404 -2.80 -16.76 3.69
C ASP A 404 -2.56 -17.21 5.12
N LEU A 405 -1.78 -16.47 5.91
CA LEU A 405 -1.60 -16.75 7.34
C LEU A 405 -2.96 -16.71 8.04
N LEU A 406 -3.75 -15.65 7.80
CA LEU A 406 -5.09 -15.51 8.36
C LEU A 406 -6.04 -16.61 7.86
N ASN A 407 -6.03 -16.88 6.57
CA ASN A 407 -6.88 -17.91 5.97
C ASN A 407 -6.56 -19.31 6.50
N LYS A 408 -5.28 -19.69 6.58
CA LYS A 408 -4.84 -20.99 7.09
C LYS A 408 -5.24 -21.17 8.56
N MET A 409 -5.09 -20.13 9.38
CA MET A 409 -5.46 -20.20 10.79
C MET A 409 -6.98 -20.25 11.00
N LEU A 410 -7.76 -19.54 10.18
CA LEU A 410 -9.21 -19.69 10.18
C LEU A 410 -9.62 -21.13 9.84
N ASP A 411 -9.04 -21.72 8.81
CA ASP A 411 -9.36 -23.09 8.42
C ASP A 411 -8.96 -24.11 9.49
N LYS A 412 -7.80 -23.95 10.12
CA LYS A 412 -7.33 -24.77 11.23
C LYS A 412 -8.27 -24.71 12.43
N ASN A 413 -8.82 -23.55 12.72
CA ASN A 413 -9.66 -23.29 13.89
C ASN A 413 -11.17 -23.51 13.62
N LYS A 414 -11.55 -23.95 12.43
CA LYS A 414 -12.93 -24.27 12.08
C LYS A 414 -13.43 -25.48 12.86
N ARG A 415 -14.62 -25.41 13.42
CA ARG A 415 -15.27 -26.49 14.19
C ARG A 415 -16.63 -26.84 13.60
N ASN A 416 -16.86 -28.09 13.29
CA ASN A 416 -18.12 -28.57 12.67
C ASN A 416 -18.58 -27.75 11.47
N GLY A 417 -17.63 -27.35 10.61
CA GLY A 417 -17.91 -26.52 9.45
C GLY A 417 -18.22 -25.04 9.74
N LYS A 418 -18.12 -24.59 10.99
CA LYS A 418 -18.45 -23.23 11.43
C LYS A 418 -17.26 -22.54 12.11
N TYR A 419 -17.33 -21.22 12.15
CA TYR A 419 -16.36 -20.36 12.83
C TYR A 419 -16.96 -19.77 14.12
N THR A 420 -16.19 -19.82 15.19
CA THR A 420 -16.52 -19.14 16.46
C THR A 420 -15.79 -17.80 16.55
N MET A 421 -16.16 -16.92 17.47
CA MET A 421 -15.42 -15.69 17.75
C MET A 421 -13.98 -16.04 18.18
N ALA A 422 -13.79 -17.05 19.04
CA ALA A 422 -12.48 -17.52 19.45
C ALA A 422 -11.62 -17.97 18.25
N ALA A 423 -12.20 -18.63 17.25
CA ALA A 423 -11.47 -19.00 16.03
C ALA A 423 -11.00 -17.78 15.23
N VAL A 424 -11.81 -16.73 15.15
CA VAL A 424 -11.48 -15.48 14.44
C VAL A 424 -10.40 -14.70 15.20
N THR A 425 -10.52 -14.54 16.51
CA THR A 425 -9.50 -13.85 17.32
C THR A 425 -8.17 -14.59 17.35
N SER A 426 -8.20 -15.93 17.49
CA SER A 426 -6.98 -16.75 17.42
C SER A 426 -6.30 -16.67 16.07
N ALA A 427 -7.04 -16.59 14.97
CA ALA A 427 -6.46 -16.41 13.64
C ALA A 427 -5.78 -15.05 13.51
N MET A 428 -6.37 -13.98 14.06
CA MET A 428 -5.76 -12.65 14.08
C MET A 428 -4.47 -12.64 14.91
N ASN A 429 -4.49 -13.19 16.12
CA ASN A 429 -3.31 -13.26 16.99
C ASN A 429 -2.17 -14.05 16.34
N ALA A 430 -2.47 -15.21 15.76
CA ALA A 430 -1.45 -16.00 15.06
C ALA A 430 -0.88 -15.24 13.85
N GLY A 431 -1.73 -14.60 13.05
CA GLY A 431 -1.27 -13.78 11.91
C GLY A 431 -0.38 -12.63 12.34
N ALA A 432 -0.63 -12.03 13.52
CA ALA A 432 0.15 -10.91 14.03
C ALA A 432 1.59 -11.30 14.42
N THR A 433 1.83 -12.56 14.78
CA THR A 433 3.12 -13.03 15.30
C THR A 433 3.87 -13.95 14.32
N GLN A 434 3.19 -14.53 13.34
CA GLN A 434 3.81 -15.45 12.38
C GLN A 434 4.61 -14.70 11.30
N ASP A 435 5.79 -15.23 11.00
CA ASP A 435 6.59 -14.79 9.84
C ASP A 435 6.20 -15.60 8.59
N VAL A 436 5.82 -14.90 7.53
CA VAL A 436 5.43 -15.56 6.28
C VAL A 436 6.58 -16.39 5.66
N ARG A 437 7.83 -15.98 5.89
CA ARG A 437 9.02 -16.73 5.43
C ARG A 437 9.11 -18.10 6.12
N ALA A 438 8.83 -18.17 7.41
CA ALA A 438 8.75 -19.43 8.11
C ALA A 438 7.73 -20.38 7.49
N ILE A 439 6.56 -19.86 7.16
CA ILE A 439 5.40 -20.65 6.74
C ILE A 439 5.43 -21.01 5.25
N VAL A 440 6.03 -20.16 4.42
CA VAL A 440 6.04 -20.32 2.95
C VAL A 440 7.44 -20.71 2.44
N THR A 441 8.47 -19.96 2.85
CA THR A 441 9.82 -20.08 2.26
C THR A 441 10.60 -21.26 2.83
N VAL A 442 10.58 -21.43 4.16
CA VAL A 442 11.36 -22.54 4.81
C VAL A 442 10.96 -23.91 4.28
N PRO A 443 9.67 -24.27 4.13
CA PRO A 443 9.30 -25.56 3.55
C PRO A 443 9.81 -25.75 2.11
N LEU A 444 9.86 -24.70 1.31
CA LEU A 444 10.38 -24.77 -0.05
C LEU A 444 11.90 -24.94 -0.06
N LEU A 445 12.62 -24.20 0.79
CA LEU A 445 14.07 -24.35 0.96
C LEU A 445 14.43 -25.76 1.43
N ARG A 446 13.73 -26.30 2.42
CA ARG A 446 13.92 -27.69 2.89
C ARG A 446 13.74 -28.70 1.74
N LYS A 447 12.73 -28.51 0.92
CA LYS A 447 12.47 -29.38 -0.22
C LYS A 447 13.55 -29.26 -1.30
N LEU A 448 14.03 -28.05 -1.59
CA LEU A 448 15.10 -27.79 -2.55
C LEU A 448 16.41 -28.40 -2.10
N LEU A 449 16.74 -28.25 -0.80
CA LEU A 449 18.01 -28.70 -0.22
C LEU A 449 17.97 -30.14 0.30
N HIS A 450 16.86 -30.83 0.11
CA HIS A 450 16.72 -32.23 0.54
C HIS A 450 17.81 -33.13 -0.07
N GLY A 451 18.54 -33.82 0.79
CA GLY A 451 19.68 -34.69 0.36
C GLY A 451 20.97 -33.92 0.07
N SER A 452 20.98 -32.60 0.11
CA SER A 452 22.19 -31.80 -0.07
C SER A 452 22.97 -31.70 1.26
N LYS A 453 24.30 -31.81 1.19
CA LYS A 453 25.17 -31.60 2.36
C LYS A 453 25.33 -30.07 2.56
N PRO A 454 25.08 -29.54 3.75
CA PRO A 454 25.35 -28.12 4.02
C PRO A 454 26.82 -27.77 3.76
N PRO A 455 27.11 -26.62 3.15
CA PRO A 455 28.49 -26.23 2.82
C PRO A 455 29.37 -26.00 4.05
N THR A 456 28.77 -25.62 5.17
CA THR A 456 29.45 -25.41 6.46
C THR A 456 28.63 -25.94 7.62
N PRO A 457 29.25 -26.24 8.77
CA PRO A 457 28.52 -26.61 9.99
C PRO A 457 27.53 -25.53 10.44
N VAL A 458 27.88 -24.24 10.27
CA VAL A 458 27.02 -23.09 10.60
C VAL A 458 25.78 -23.08 9.73
N ALA A 459 25.92 -23.22 8.41
CA ALA A 459 24.78 -23.31 7.50
C ALA A 459 23.85 -24.48 7.89
N GLY A 460 24.42 -25.62 8.26
CA GLY A 460 23.65 -26.77 8.74
C GLY A 460 22.88 -26.48 10.05
N LYS A 461 23.49 -25.73 10.98
CA LYS A 461 22.81 -25.28 12.19
C LYS A 461 21.66 -24.33 11.88
N MET A 462 21.89 -23.32 11.05
CA MET A 462 20.86 -22.35 10.64
C MET A 462 19.66 -23.04 9.97
N LEU A 463 19.92 -23.99 9.05
CA LEU A 463 18.84 -24.73 8.38
C LEU A 463 18.00 -25.55 9.38
N ARG A 464 18.63 -26.18 10.38
CA ARG A 464 17.88 -26.87 11.46
C ARG A 464 17.04 -25.87 12.27
N GLN A 465 17.64 -24.78 12.73
CA GLN A 465 16.92 -23.75 13.50
C GLN A 465 15.71 -23.19 12.75
N MET A 466 15.86 -22.92 11.43
CA MET A 466 14.73 -22.49 10.60
C MET A 466 13.66 -23.58 10.46
N ALA A 467 14.06 -24.85 10.35
CA ALA A 467 13.14 -25.96 10.26
C ALA A 467 12.33 -26.12 11.56
N ASP A 468 13.01 -26.14 12.71
CA ASP A 468 12.40 -26.24 14.04
C ASP A 468 11.43 -25.06 14.28
N TRP A 469 11.83 -23.86 13.89
CA TRP A 469 11.00 -22.68 13.98
C TRP A 469 9.73 -22.77 13.10
N ASN A 470 9.85 -23.26 11.87
CA ASN A 470 8.68 -23.52 11.03
C ASN A 470 7.73 -24.54 11.66
N GLU A 471 8.26 -25.63 12.21
CA GLU A 471 7.48 -26.69 12.88
C GLU A 471 6.79 -26.17 14.15
N ALA A 472 7.43 -25.24 14.87
CA ALA A 472 6.86 -24.55 16.03
C ALA A 472 5.81 -23.47 15.66
N GLY A 473 5.53 -23.28 14.37
CA GLY A 473 4.50 -22.34 13.91
C GLY A 473 5.02 -21.01 13.36
N GLY A 474 6.34 -20.80 13.31
CA GLY A 474 6.96 -19.66 12.67
C GLY A 474 6.70 -18.31 13.35
N ASN A 475 6.47 -18.32 14.65
CA ASN A 475 6.18 -17.10 15.41
C ASN A 475 7.46 -16.32 15.74
N ARG A 476 7.31 -15.01 15.81
CA ARG A 476 8.33 -14.06 16.28
C ARG A 476 7.82 -13.47 17.60
N LEU A 477 8.18 -14.10 18.69
CA LEU A 477 7.76 -13.72 20.04
C LEU A 477 8.99 -13.40 20.88
N ASP A 478 8.86 -12.36 21.66
CA ASP A 478 9.67 -12.01 22.81
C ASP A 478 8.93 -12.58 24.02
N LEU A 479 9.42 -13.67 24.58
CA LEU A 479 8.74 -14.42 25.64
C LEU A 479 9.19 -14.00 27.04
N ASP A 480 10.40 -13.46 27.15
CA ASP A 480 10.98 -13.03 28.43
C ASP A 480 10.93 -11.49 28.61
N GLY A 481 10.54 -10.73 27.55
CA GLY A 481 10.34 -9.29 27.63
C GLY A 481 11.64 -8.47 27.53
N ASP A 482 12.71 -9.06 27.01
CA ASP A 482 14.01 -8.38 26.85
C ASP A 482 14.11 -7.50 25.60
N GLY A 483 13.06 -7.49 24.74
CA GLY A 483 12.99 -6.76 23.48
C GLY A 483 13.56 -7.52 22.29
N LEU A 484 14.04 -8.74 22.46
CA LEU A 484 14.56 -9.60 21.39
C LEU A 484 13.58 -10.72 21.05
N ILE A 485 13.75 -11.30 19.88
CA ILE A 485 12.92 -12.44 19.46
C ILE A 485 13.56 -13.75 19.92
N ASP A 486 12.87 -14.52 20.74
CA ASP A 486 13.34 -15.78 21.34
C ASP A 486 13.40 -16.99 20.40
N ALA A 487 13.16 -16.78 19.12
CA ALA A 487 13.20 -17.83 18.12
C ALA A 487 14.52 -17.84 17.35
N PRO A 488 15.50 -18.75 17.64
CA PRO A 488 16.76 -18.82 16.91
C PRO A 488 16.61 -19.01 15.40
N GLY A 489 15.50 -19.64 14.98
CA GLY A 489 15.16 -19.80 13.57
C GLY A 489 14.76 -18.48 12.89
N ALA A 490 14.18 -17.54 13.62
CA ALA A 490 13.90 -16.20 13.12
C ALA A 490 15.21 -15.44 12.84
N ALA A 491 16.14 -15.44 13.79
CA ALA A 491 17.46 -14.84 13.62
C ALA A 491 18.26 -15.48 12.47
N SER A 492 18.21 -16.81 12.36
CA SER A 492 18.83 -17.54 11.25
C SER A 492 18.21 -17.17 9.90
N MET A 493 16.88 -17.00 9.83
CA MET A 493 16.20 -16.56 8.61
C MET A 493 16.57 -15.11 8.29
N ASP A 494 16.58 -14.21 9.27
CA ASP A 494 16.94 -12.80 9.04
C ASP A 494 18.35 -12.69 8.48
N LYS A 495 19.30 -13.41 9.07
CA LYS A 495 20.69 -13.46 8.56
C LYS A 495 20.78 -14.04 7.14
N ALA A 496 20.07 -15.12 6.88
CA ALA A 496 20.05 -15.74 5.56
C ALA A 496 19.34 -14.87 4.50
N TRP A 497 18.33 -14.11 4.91
CA TRP A 497 17.53 -13.27 4.02
C TRP A 497 18.25 -12.00 3.63
N LEU A 498 18.86 -11.31 4.60
CA LEU A 498 19.52 -10.03 4.38
C LEU A 498 20.96 -10.15 3.92
N GLY A 499 21.65 -11.26 4.27
CA GLY A 499 23.10 -11.31 4.21
C GLY A 499 23.72 -10.30 5.21
N VAL A 500 24.66 -10.72 6.02
CA VAL A 500 25.38 -9.77 6.90
C VAL A 500 26.86 -10.02 6.69
N HIS A 501 27.56 -8.98 6.24
CA HIS A 501 29.02 -8.97 6.25
C HIS A 501 29.57 -8.97 7.66
N THR A 502 30.77 -9.50 7.78
CA THR A 502 31.52 -9.55 9.05
C THR A 502 31.95 -8.19 9.58
N ASP A 503 31.82 -7.13 8.76
CA ASP A 503 32.14 -5.75 9.11
C ASP A 503 30.91 -4.89 9.48
N GLY A 504 29.73 -5.53 9.57
CA GLY A 504 28.48 -4.85 9.95
C GLY A 504 27.83 -4.02 8.86
N GLN A 505 28.38 -4.01 7.64
CA GLN A 505 27.71 -3.39 6.51
C GLN A 505 26.63 -4.34 5.97
N PRO A 506 25.45 -3.83 5.62
CA PRO A 506 24.45 -4.62 4.91
C PRO A 506 24.98 -4.88 3.50
N GLU A 507 25.70 -5.94 3.31
CA GLU A 507 25.98 -6.41 1.96
C GLU A 507 24.94 -7.43 1.54
N VAL A 508 24.65 -7.29 0.39
CA VAL A 508 23.78 -7.77 -0.66
C VAL A 508 23.96 -9.28 -0.93
N ASP A 509 24.04 -10.11 0.09
CA ASP A 509 24.25 -11.55 -0.07
C ASP A 509 23.15 -12.39 0.59
N GLY A 510 21.99 -11.79 0.80
CA GLY A 510 20.81 -12.53 1.20
C GLY A 510 20.34 -13.48 0.10
N ILE A 511 19.58 -14.49 0.47
CA ILE A 511 19.06 -15.51 -0.45
C ILE A 511 18.37 -14.88 -1.67
N GLY A 512 17.58 -13.81 -1.48
CA GLY A 512 16.91 -13.09 -2.57
C GLY A 512 17.90 -12.47 -3.54
N ASP A 513 18.90 -11.80 -3.03
CA ASP A 513 19.92 -11.12 -3.80
C ASP A 513 20.79 -12.11 -4.57
N ALA A 514 21.20 -13.20 -3.94
CA ALA A 514 21.98 -14.26 -4.59
C ALA A 514 21.24 -14.86 -5.80
N MET A 515 19.91 -14.94 -5.76
CA MET A 515 19.10 -15.42 -6.87
C MET A 515 18.96 -14.39 -8.01
N MET A 516 18.87 -13.11 -7.67
CA MET A 516 18.56 -12.06 -8.65
C MET A 516 19.82 -11.37 -9.22
N ARG A 517 20.87 -11.20 -8.42
CA ARG A 517 22.11 -10.51 -8.82
C ARG A 517 22.74 -11.05 -10.10
N PRO A 518 22.82 -12.37 -10.36
CA PRO A 518 23.35 -12.87 -11.63
C PRO A 518 22.61 -12.36 -12.87
N VAL A 519 21.32 -12.04 -12.73
CA VAL A 519 20.49 -11.54 -13.83
C VAL A 519 20.52 -10.03 -13.93
N ILE A 520 20.25 -9.33 -12.84
CA ILE A 520 20.02 -7.88 -12.85
C ILE A 520 21.22 -7.04 -12.36
N GLY A 521 22.23 -7.67 -11.75
CA GLY A 521 23.50 -7.05 -11.34
C GLY A 521 23.27 -5.85 -10.41
N ASP A 522 23.93 -4.72 -10.71
CA ASP A 522 23.84 -3.46 -10.01
C ASP A 522 22.44 -2.83 -9.98
N GLN A 523 21.52 -3.26 -10.84
CA GLN A 523 20.12 -2.82 -10.79
C GLN A 523 19.35 -3.44 -9.61
N LEU A 524 19.98 -4.32 -8.85
CA LEU A 524 19.37 -4.91 -7.66
C LEU A 524 19.12 -3.87 -6.57
N ASP A 525 20.03 -2.93 -6.38
CA ASP A 525 19.89 -1.87 -5.39
C ASP A 525 18.73 -0.95 -5.74
N GLU A 526 18.54 -0.63 -7.04
CA GLU A 526 17.39 0.13 -7.51
C GLU A 526 16.08 -0.65 -7.31
N LEU A 527 16.09 -1.96 -7.58
CA LEU A 527 14.94 -2.81 -7.34
C LEU A 527 14.60 -2.89 -5.85
N ASN A 528 15.59 -3.07 -5.00
CA ASN A 528 15.42 -3.08 -3.54
C ASN A 528 14.84 -1.75 -3.06
N SER A 529 15.34 -0.63 -3.57
CA SER A 529 14.81 0.70 -3.28
C SER A 529 13.34 0.86 -3.70
N LEU A 530 12.92 0.31 -4.83
CA LEU A 530 11.52 0.34 -5.27
C LEU A 530 10.59 -0.45 -4.35
N PHE A 531 11.06 -1.58 -3.82
CA PHE A 531 10.26 -2.41 -2.92
C PHE A 531 10.38 -2.01 -1.45
N SER A 532 11.52 -1.46 -1.03
CA SER A 532 11.80 -1.16 0.38
C SER A 532 11.27 0.19 0.86
N ARG A 533 10.83 1.06 -0.04
CA ARG A 533 10.38 2.41 0.30
C ARG A 533 9.31 2.45 1.41
N TRP A 534 8.51 1.41 1.52
CA TRP A 534 7.36 1.34 2.41
C TRP A 534 7.41 0.18 3.40
N GLU A 535 8.41 -0.68 3.28
CA GLU A 535 8.51 -1.92 4.05
C GLU A 535 9.96 -2.20 4.40
N ALA A 536 10.27 -2.23 5.68
CA ALA A 536 11.60 -2.51 6.15
C ALA A 536 11.93 -4.00 6.14
N PRO A 537 13.14 -4.39 5.72
CA PRO A 537 13.71 -5.66 6.14
C PRO A 537 13.93 -5.65 7.68
N PRO A 538 13.90 -6.77 8.36
CA PRO A 538 13.73 -8.15 7.90
C PRO A 538 12.30 -8.64 7.87
N GLN A 539 11.39 -7.80 8.19
CA GLN A 539 10.00 -8.21 8.42
C GLN A 539 9.26 -8.44 7.12
N GLY A 540 10.02 -8.44 6.03
CA GLY A 540 9.72 -8.85 4.67
C GLY A 540 8.34 -9.36 4.40
N GLN A 541 7.37 -8.52 4.65
CA GLN A 541 5.99 -8.80 4.29
C GLN A 541 5.74 -8.36 2.86
N TYR A 542 6.81 -8.40 2.09
CA TYR A 542 6.86 -7.94 0.73
C TYR A 542 6.08 -8.86 -0.14
N ALA A 543 4.95 -8.39 -0.52
CA ALA A 543 4.09 -9.07 -1.43
C ALA A 543 4.83 -9.49 -2.70
N GLY A 544 5.65 -8.60 -3.27
CA GLY A 544 6.39 -8.84 -4.48
C GLY A 544 7.49 -9.89 -4.34
N TRP A 545 8.36 -9.72 -3.41
CA TRP A 545 9.51 -10.58 -3.19
C TRP A 545 9.11 -12.03 -2.93
N TYR A 546 8.12 -12.27 -2.09
CA TYR A 546 7.67 -13.62 -1.78
C TYR A 546 7.18 -14.39 -2.98
N GLN A 547 6.46 -13.74 -3.88
CA GLN A 547 5.92 -14.40 -5.05
C GLN A 547 7.00 -14.79 -6.04
N TYR A 548 7.98 -13.90 -6.26
CA TYR A 548 9.14 -14.21 -7.10
C TYR A 548 9.94 -15.35 -6.50
N PHE A 549 10.24 -15.23 -5.24
CA PHE A 549 11.01 -16.20 -4.48
C PHE A 549 10.35 -17.57 -4.49
N GLU A 550 9.07 -17.64 -4.18
CA GLU A 550 8.31 -18.88 -4.22
C GLU A 550 8.27 -19.47 -5.63
N ARG A 551 8.07 -18.65 -6.64
CA ARG A 551 8.07 -19.08 -8.04
C ARG A 551 9.42 -19.60 -8.49
N ASP A 552 10.49 -18.88 -8.15
CA ASP A 552 11.84 -19.23 -8.57
C ASP A 552 12.33 -20.50 -7.85
N ILE A 553 12.08 -20.63 -6.56
CA ILE A 553 12.34 -21.87 -5.82
C ILE A 553 11.55 -23.04 -6.43
N LYS A 554 10.29 -22.85 -6.76
CA LYS A 554 9.49 -23.87 -7.45
C LYS A 554 10.05 -24.20 -8.83
N GLY A 555 10.57 -23.20 -9.54
CA GLY A 555 11.27 -23.38 -10.81
C GLY A 555 12.50 -24.27 -10.66
N LEU A 556 13.36 -23.97 -9.70
CA LEU A 556 14.56 -24.76 -9.38
C LEU A 556 14.22 -26.20 -8.99
N LEU A 557 13.20 -26.39 -8.13
CA LEU A 557 12.70 -27.72 -7.76
C LEU A 557 12.23 -28.54 -8.97
N ASN A 558 11.72 -27.88 -10.00
CA ASN A 558 11.28 -28.53 -11.24
C ASN A 558 12.37 -28.55 -12.33
N LYS A 559 13.65 -28.34 -11.96
CA LYS A 559 14.81 -28.30 -12.88
C LYS A 559 14.65 -27.26 -14.01
N LYS A 560 13.96 -26.18 -13.74
CA LYS A 560 13.85 -25.03 -14.64
C LYS A 560 14.79 -23.94 -14.14
N GLN A 561 15.39 -23.19 -15.06
CA GLN A 561 16.14 -22.00 -14.67
C GLN A 561 15.16 -20.97 -14.07
N PRO A 562 15.59 -20.20 -13.04
CA PRO A 562 14.82 -19.13 -12.46
C PRO A 562 14.37 -18.08 -13.48
#